data_f52869a856874468344662711b8bf908
#
_entry.id   f52869a856874468344662711b8bf908
#
_cell.length_a   1.000
_cell.length_b   1.000
_cell.length_c   1.000
_cell.angle_alpha   90.00
_cell.angle_beta   90.00
_cell.angle_gamma   90.00
#
_symmetry.space_group_name_H-M   'P 1'
#
loop_
_entity.id
_entity.type
_entity.pdbx_description
1 polymer ?
#
loop_
_entity_poly.entity_id
_entity_poly.type
_entity_poly.pdbx_seq_one_letter_code
_entity_poly.pdbx_strand_id
1 'polypeptide(L)'
;RHEVKWQDTTLYDQNYPAKRNWYPLSSDVYQEIIPSIGDAYPYPVKILFIYMGTPVYSLPAGNTNIEVLKDPKKIPLIVASDIVVGETSMYADYIFPDFSYLERWEFVGSHPSVAWKVQPVRQPAIPPLTETVKVYGQEMPLSLEAMLLGLAEALGLPNFGPDGLGEGVPLTHPDHLYLRMVADLAFGEKEDGSDAVPDADDEEVRIFLEARKYLPRSVFDPERWKAIVGEDMWRKVVYVLNRGGRFQDFAKAYEGAQVKNKYGKLINLYQEKTATTKSAMTGKPLFGCAAYVPGPADVLGNRLEDEKAGYDLRLITYREIFQTKSRTISNYWLLGVYPENFVLLNAQDAARLGLKDGDLVKVVSPDNPEGVWDLGNGQKKPMVGKVKVIQGLRPGVVAFSLGHGHWAYGSTDIVVDGKVIKGDPRRATGVHANAAMRVDPHLKNTCLVDPVGGSAVFYDTWVRLEKV
;
A
#
# COMPACT_ATOMS: atom_id res chain seq x y z
N ARG A 1 -7.12 -2.60 -21.06
CA ARG A 1 -6.55 -3.89 -20.70
C ARG A 1 -7.16 -4.98 -21.53
N HIS A 2 -6.32 -5.89 -22.04
CA HIS A 2 -6.79 -7.12 -22.68
C HIS A 2 -7.05 -8.15 -21.56
N GLU A 3 -8.26 -8.65 -21.52
CA GLU A 3 -8.61 -9.76 -20.65
C GLU A 3 -8.01 -11.03 -21.25
N VAL A 4 -7.07 -11.62 -20.53
CA VAL A 4 -6.43 -12.87 -20.92
C VAL A 4 -7.05 -13.99 -20.10
N LYS A 5 -7.49 -15.04 -20.74
CA LYS A 5 -7.99 -16.24 -20.06
C LYS A 5 -6.84 -17.18 -19.78
N TRP A 6 -6.87 -17.85 -18.64
CA TRP A 6 -5.84 -18.81 -18.24
C TRP A 6 -5.56 -19.84 -19.32
N GLN A 7 -6.60 -20.42 -19.91
CA GLN A 7 -6.47 -21.44 -20.94
C GLN A 7 -5.86 -20.92 -22.25
N ASP A 8 -5.77 -19.62 -22.45
CA ASP A 8 -5.16 -18.99 -23.62
C ASP A 8 -3.70 -18.59 -23.36
N THR A 9 -3.16 -18.91 -22.19
CA THR A 9 -1.77 -18.64 -21.81
C THR A 9 -0.86 -19.84 -22.08
N THR A 10 0.43 -19.60 -22.21
CA THR A 10 1.45 -20.66 -22.30
C THR A 10 1.59 -21.49 -21.02
N LEU A 11 0.92 -21.09 -19.93
CA LEU A 11 0.94 -21.77 -18.65
C LEU A 11 -0.13 -22.87 -18.54
N TYR A 12 -1.07 -22.91 -19.48
CA TYR A 12 -2.20 -23.85 -19.44
C TYR A 12 -1.83 -25.30 -19.66
N ASP A 13 -0.66 -25.59 -20.18
CA ASP A 13 -0.12 -26.96 -20.35
C ASP A 13 -0.10 -27.77 -19.05
N GLN A 14 -0.16 -27.10 -17.90
CA GLN A 14 -0.23 -27.71 -16.58
C GLN A 14 -1.65 -28.16 -16.18
N ASN A 15 -2.70 -27.82 -16.96
CA ASN A 15 -4.11 -28.07 -16.65
C ASN A 15 -4.59 -27.47 -15.32
N TYR A 16 -5.66 -28.03 -14.75
CA TYR A 16 -6.25 -27.62 -13.48
C TYR A 16 -5.92 -28.61 -12.36
N PRO A 17 -5.59 -28.18 -11.14
CA PRO A 17 -5.35 -26.78 -10.76
C PRO A 17 -4.02 -26.27 -11.34
N ALA A 18 -3.96 -24.98 -11.62
CA ALA A 18 -2.68 -24.33 -11.91
C ALA A 18 -1.74 -24.43 -10.71
N LYS A 19 -0.42 -24.28 -10.92
CA LYS A 19 0.57 -24.25 -9.83
C LYS A 19 0.28 -23.11 -8.86
N ARG A 20 -0.15 -21.94 -9.41
CA ARG A 20 -0.61 -20.79 -8.64
C ARG A 20 -1.87 -20.22 -9.24
N ASN A 21 -2.63 -19.44 -8.47
CA ASN A 21 -3.85 -18.86 -8.96
C ASN A 21 -3.57 -17.77 -10.03
N TRP A 22 -4.49 -17.62 -10.94
CA TRP A 22 -4.48 -16.62 -12.00
C TRP A 22 -5.73 -15.78 -11.92
N TYR A 23 -5.54 -14.46 -11.81
CA TYR A 23 -6.62 -13.48 -11.68
C TYR A 23 -6.73 -12.63 -12.96
N PRO A 24 -7.46 -13.07 -13.98
CA PRO A 24 -7.45 -12.44 -15.32
C PRO A 24 -8.01 -11.03 -15.32
N LEU A 25 -8.80 -10.67 -14.31
CA LEU A 25 -9.44 -9.37 -14.17
C LEU A 25 -8.67 -8.42 -13.25
N SER A 26 -7.63 -8.90 -12.60
CA SER A 26 -6.75 -8.11 -11.75
C SER A 26 -5.43 -7.78 -12.46
N SER A 27 -4.86 -6.61 -12.14
CA SER A 27 -3.55 -6.22 -12.70
C SER A 27 -2.39 -6.65 -11.81
N ASP A 28 -2.64 -6.70 -10.54
CA ASP A 28 -1.64 -6.79 -9.50
C ASP A 28 -2.29 -7.43 -8.27
N VAL A 29 -1.84 -8.61 -7.97
CA VAL A 29 -2.26 -9.35 -6.76
C VAL A 29 -1.09 -9.35 -5.81
N TYR A 30 -1.05 -8.33 -4.96
CA TYR A 30 0.07 -7.99 -4.08
C TYR A 30 0.53 -9.15 -3.20
N GLN A 31 -0.41 -9.94 -2.64
CA GLN A 31 -0.11 -11.10 -1.79
C GLN A 31 0.46 -12.30 -2.54
N GLU A 32 0.39 -12.33 -3.87
CA GLU A 32 0.93 -13.42 -4.68
C GLU A 32 2.39 -13.18 -5.12
N ILE A 33 2.90 -11.95 -5.03
CA ILE A 33 4.21 -11.59 -5.59
C ILE A 33 5.33 -12.40 -4.94
N ILE A 34 5.55 -12.26 -3.63
CA ILE A 34 6.63 -12.94 -2.93
C ILE A 34 6.45 -14.46 -2.91
N PRO A 35 5.26 -15.01 -2.62
CA PRO A 35 5.03 -16.45 -2.72
C PRO A 35 5.30 -17.01 -4.11
N SER A 36 4.89 -16.35 -5.17
CA SER A 36 5.17 -16.77 -6.55
C SER A 36 6.66 -16.77 -6.87
N ILE A 37 7.39 -15.76 -6.40
CA ILE A 37 8.86 -15.72 -6.50
C ILE A 37 9.46 -16.93 -5.77
N GLY A 38 8.97 -17.24 -4.57
CA GLY A 38 9.40 -18.42 -3.80
C GLY A 38 9.22 -19.73 -4.53
N ASP A 39 8.19 -19.84 -5.36
CA ASP A 39 7.89 -20.99 -6.21
C ASP A 39 8.56 -20.94 -7.59
N ALA A 40 9.33 -19.88 -7.88
CA ALA A 40 9.89 -19.59 -9.20
C ALA A 40 8.81 -19.61 -10.32
N TYR A 41 7.62 -19.12 -10.04
CA TYR A 41 6.47 -19.16 -10.95
C TYR A 41 5.95 -17.75 -11.28
N PRO A 42 5.72 -17.44 -12.56
CA PRO A 42 5.90 -18.26 -13.76
C PRO A 42 7.37 -18.36 -14.23
N TYR A 43 8.26 -17.60 -13.61
CA TYR A 43 9.70 -17.61 -13.88
C TYR A 43 10.48 -17.19 -12.63
N PRO A 44 11.79 -17.56 -12.51
CA PRO A 44 12.62 -17.11 -11.41
C PRO A 44 12.94 -15.63 -11.52
N VAL A 45 12.91 -14.92 -10.37
CA VAL A 45 13.27 -13.51 -10.27
C VAL A 45 14.75 -13.40 -9.88
N LYS A 46 15.47 -12.41 -10.44
CA LYS A 46 16.86 -12.09 -10.10
C LYS A 46 16.98 -10.92 -9.14
N ILE A 47 16.08 -9.94 -9.27
CA ILE A 47 16.07 -8.73 -8.45
C ILE A 47 14.64 -8.48 -8.00
N LEU A 48 14.43 -8.28 -6.71
CA LEU A 48 13.20 -7.74 -6.15
C LEU A 48 13.43 -6.32 -5.70
N PHE A 49 12.69 -5.38 -6.28
CA PHE A 49 12.69 -3.99 -5.85
C PHE A 49 11.42 -3.70 -5.02
N ILE A 50 11.61 -3.32 -3.76
CA ILE A 50 10.52 -3.02 -2.82
C ILE A 50 10.42 -1.51 -2.67
N TYR A 51 9.31 -0.94 -3.12
CA TYR A 51 9.01 0.48 -2.96
C TYR A 51 7.75 0.66 -2.12
N MET A 52 7.88 1.33 -0.99
CA MET A 52 6.79 1.64 -0.06
C MET A 52 5.92 0.43 0.32
N GLY A 53 6.43 -0.79 0.12
CA GLY A 53 5.73 -2.04 0.39
C GLY A 53 6.17 -2.66 1.72
N THR A 54 5.21 -3.19 2.49
CA THR A 54 5.52 -3.92 3.73
C THR A 54 4.67 -5.20 3.85
N PRO A 55 4.74 -6.12 2.84
CA PRO A 55 3.88 -7.30 2.79
C PRO A 55 4.02 -8.23 3.99
N VAL A 56 5.20 -8.34 4.62
CA VAL A 56 5.39 -9.16 5.83
C VAL A 56 4.47 -8.68 6.97
N TYR A 57 4.29 -7.37 7.12
CA TYR A 57 3.43 -6.81 8.16
C TYR A 57 2.00 -6.61 7.66
N SER A 58 1.81 -6.07 6.45
CA SER A 58 0.51 -5.55 5.99
C SER A 58 -0.44 -6.60 5.43
N LEU A 59 0.05 -7.80 5.09
CA LEU A 59 -0.79 -8.87 4.55
C LEU A 59 -1.28 -9.84 5.62
N PRO A 60 -2.46 -10.43 5.44
CA PRO A 60 -2.85 -11.62 6.16
C PRO A 60 -1.79 -12.72 5.96
N ALA A 61 -1.41 -13.41 7.02
CA ALA A 61 -0.35 -14.42 6.98
C ALA A 61 0.97 -13.94 6.34
N GLY A 62 1.26 -12.64 6.40
CA GLY A 62 2.44 -12.03 5.76
C GLY A 62 3.79 -12.57 6.24
N ASN A 63 3.82 -13.17 7.43
CA ASN A 63 4.98 -13.89 7.98
C ASN A 63 5.45 -15.04 7.08
N THR A 64 4.61 -15.63 6.25
CA THR A 64 5.00 -16.70 5.30
C THR A 64 5.98 -16.20 4.24
N ASN A 65 6.04 -14.88 4.02
CA ASN A 65 6.98 -14.27 3.07
C ASN A 65 8.44 -14.25 3.58
N ILE A 66 8.66 -14.36 4.89
CA ILE A 66 9.99 -14.21 5.51
C ILE A 66 10.98 -15.24 4.96
N GLU A 67 10.58 -16.50 4.84
CA GLU A 67 11.44 -17.57 4.35
C GLU A 67 11.87 -17.37 2.88
N VAL A 68 11.02 -16.74 2.08
CA VAL A 68 11.36 -16.40 0.70
C VAL A 68 12.34 -15.23 0.65
N LEU A 69 12.11 -14.18 1.46
CA LEU A 69 12.95 -12.99 1.52
C LEU A 69 14.35 -13.28 2.07
N LYS A 70 14.49 -14.29 2.92
CA LYS A 70 15.78 -14.69 3.52
C LYS A 70 16.62 -15.62 2.63
N ASP A 71 16.03 -16.19 1.59
CA ASP A 71 16.71 -17.18 0.76
C ASP A 71 17.29 -16.55 -0.52
N PRO A 72 18.63 -16.33 -0.59
CA PRO A 72 19.27 -15.72 -1.75
C PRO A 72 19.23 -16.62 -3.00
N LYS A 73 18.87 -17.91 -2.86
CA LYS A 73 18.62 -18.78 -4.01
C LYS A 73 17.29 -18.48 -4.69
N LYS A 74 16.34 -17.97 -3.92
CA LYS A 74 15.01 -17.54 -4.42
C LYS A 74 15.04 -16.11 -4.94
N ILE A 75 15.67 -15.20 -4.20
CA ILE A 75 15.84 -13.80 -4.59
C ILE A 75 17.33 -13.42 -4.41
N PRO A 76 18.11 -13.45 -5.48
CA PRO A 76 19.56 -13.16 -5.41
C PRO A 76 19.88 -11.72 -4.96
N LEU A 77 19.00 -10.76 -5.22
CA LEU A 77 19.17 -9.37 -4.82
C LEU A 77 17.85 -8.74 -4.44
N ILE A 78 17.79 -8.18 -3.24
CA ILE A 78 16.64 -7.38 -2.77
C ILE A 78 17.09 -5.94 -2.55
N VAL A 79 16.42 -5.01 -3.21
CA VAL A 79 16.62 -3.57 -3.05
C VAL A 79 15.34 -2.95 -2.51
N ALA A 80 15.44 -2.13 -1.49
CA ALA A 80 14.31 -1.40 -0.95
C ALA A 80 14.50 0.12 -1.01
N SER A 81 13.42 0.85 -1.26
CA SER A 81 13.32 2.28 -1.04
C SER A 81 12.25 2.51 0.02
N ASP A 82 12.65 3.00 1.19
CA ASP A 82 11.73 3.17 2.32
C ASP A 82 12.13 4.39 3.18
N ILE A 83 11.16 4.89 3.94
CA ILE A 83 11.37 6.02 4.87
C ILE A 83 11.81 5.56 6.27
N VAL A 84 11.56 4.30 6.60
CA VAL A 84 11.94 3.64 7.86
C VAL A 84 12.16 2.17 7.57
N VAL A 85 13.18 1.58 8.17
CA VAL A 85 13.41 0.13 8.06
C VAL A 85 12.26 -0.62 8.73
N GLY A 86 11.44 -1.25 7.91
CA GLY A 86 10.24 -1.98 8.34
C GLY A 86 10.41 -3.49 8.29
N GLU A 87 9.31 -4.19 8.61
CA GLU A 87 9.24 -5.66 8.69
C GLU A 87 9.54 -6.38 7.37
N THR A 88 9.55 -5.66 6.26
CA THR A 88 9.89 -6.22 4.94
C THR A 88 11.24 -5.68 4.45
N SER A 89 11.45 -4.37 4.49
CA SER A 89 12.70 -3.76 4.02
C SER A 89 13.93 -4.19 4.85
N MET A 90 13.73 -4.67 6.09
CA MET A 90 14.83 -5.21 6.90
C MET A 90 15.52 -6.46 6.29
N TYR A 91 14.91 -7.11 5.32
CA TYR A 91 15.48 -8.26 4.59
C TYR A 91 16.20 -7.86 3.29
N ALA A 92 16.19 -6.57 2.95
CA ALA A 92 16.86 -6.09 1.74
C ALA A 92 18.39 -6.07 1.89
N ASP A 93 19.08 -6.34 0.78
CA ASP A 93 20.55 -6.20 0.69
C ASP A 93 20.96 -4.74 0.67
N TYR A 94 20.15 -3.89 0.02
CA TYR A 94 20.36 -2.44 -0.04
C TYR A 94 19.05 -1.72 0.29
N ILE A 95 19.15 -0.69 1.13
CA ILE A 95 18.03 0.18 1.48
C ILE A 95 18.40 1.62 1.10
N PHE A 96 17.66 2.19 0.14
CA PHE A 96 17.75 3.59 -0.22
C PHE A 96 16.76 4.39 0.62
N PRO A 97 17.21 5.42 1.37
CA PRO A 97 16.30 6.31 2.07
C PRO A 97 15.43 7.08 1.09
N ASP A 98 14.16 7.24 1.41
CA ASP A 98 13.19 7.97 0.61
C ASP A 98 12.54 9.10 1.41
N PHE A 99 11.79 9.93 0.74
CA PHE A 99 11.14 11.11 1.31
C PHE A 99 9.90 10.76 2.11
N SER A 100 9.72 11.44 3.23
CA SER A 100 8.45 11.49 3.92
C SER A 100 7.41 12.33 3.15
N TYR A 101 6.17 12.32 3.61
CA TYR A 101 5.08 13.00 2.90
C TYR A 101 5.29 14.50 2.65
N LEU A 102 5.98 15.23 3.54
CA LEU A 102 6.19 16.66 3.39
C LEU A 102 7.41 17.01 2.55
N GLU A 103 8.26 16.05 2.25
CA GLU A 103 9.51 16.22 1.52
C GLU A 103 9.35 15.96 0.00
N ARG A 104 8.21 15.42 -0.44
CA ARG A 104 8.03 14.92 -1.81
C ARG A 104 6.84 15.50 -2.54
N TRP A 105 6.90 15.38 -3.88
CA TRP A 105 5.74 15.53 -4.75
C TRP A 105 4.74 14.39 -4.54
N GLU A 106 3.46 14.70 -4.64
CA GLU A 106 2.40 13.72 -4.64
C GLU A 106 1.23 14.18 -5.50
N PHE A 107 0.69 13.26 -6.29
CA PHE A 107 -0.48 13.47 -7.13
C PHE A 107 -1.52 12.43 -6.78
N VAL A 108 -2.75 12.85 -6.57
CA VAL A 108 -3.87 11.96 -6.29
C VAL A 108 -4.95 12.19 -7.32
N GLY A 109 -5.32 11.16 -8.06
CA GLY A 109 -6.46 11.21 -8.97
C GLY A 109 -7.80 11.16 -8.24
N SER A 110 -8.87 11.58 -8.91
CA SER A 110 -10.23 11.39 -8.41
C SER A 110 -10.55 9.91 -8.27
N HIS A 111 -10.96 9.51 -7.08
CA HIS A 111 -11.47 8.16 -6.85
C HIS A 111 -12.96 8.09 -7.24
N PRO A 112 -13.47 6.96 -7.78
CA PRO A 112 -14.88 6.83 -8.18
C PRO A 112 -15.90 7.10 -7.07
N SER A 113 -15.51 6.94 -5.80
CA SER A 113 -16.36 7.24 -4.64
C SER A 113 -16.46 8.73 -4.31
N VAL A 114 -15.65 9.59 -4.95
CA VAL A 114 -15.70 11.04 -4.74
C VAL A 114 -16.74 11.64 -5.67
N ALA A 115 -17.69 12.38 -5.10
CA ALA A 115 -18.85 12.91 -5.82
C ALA A 115 -18.48 13.97 -6.88
N TRP A 116 -17.39 14.71 -6.68
CA TRP A 116 -16.90 15.74 -7.60
C TRP A 116 -15.45 15.46 -8.01
N LYS A 117 -15.03 16.09 -9.10
CA LYS A 117 -13.70 15.93 -9.63
C LYS A 117 -12.69 16.69 -8.78
N VAL A 118 -11.72 15.97 -8.25
CA VAL A 118 -10.62 16.51 -7.46
C VAL A 118 -9.30 15.96 -7.97
N GLN A 119 -8.32 16.84 -8.13
CA GLN A 119 -6.97 16.51 -8.57
C GLN A 119 -5.98 17.22 -7.65
N PRO A 120 -5.84 16.75 -6.39
CA PRO A 120 -4.92 17.35 -5.43
C PRO A 120 -3.47 17.11 -5.85
N VAL A 121 -2.66 18.12 -5.60
CA VAL A 121 -1.21 18.09 -5.79
C VAL A 121 -0.54 18.57 -4.52
N ARG A 122 0.40 17.81 -4.01
CA ARG A 122 1.32 18.23 -2.97
C ARG A 122 2.71 18.36 -3.54
N GLN A 123 3.36 19.46 -3.24
CA GLN A 123 4.78 19.69 -3.52
C GLN A 123 5.59 19.55 -2.24
N PRO A 124 6.91 19.41 -2.30
CA PRO A 124 7.78 19.49 -1.14
C PRO A 124 7.52 20.78 -0.35
N ALA A 125 7.34 20.65 0.97
CA ALA A 125 7.05 21.75 1.90
C ALA A 125 8.17 21.96 2.92
N ILE A 126 9.04 20.98 3.11
CA ILE A 126 10.20 21.03 4.01
C ILE A 126 11.45 20.47 3.29
N PRO A 127 12.66 20.86 3.74
CA PRO A 127 13.89 20.29 3.21
C PRO A 127 13.96 18.78 3.48
N PRO A 128 14.34 17.98 2.48
CA PRO A 128 14.60 16.56 2.70
C PRO A 128 15.75 16.32 3.69
N LEU A 129 15.66 15.26 4.46
CA LEU A 129 16.72 14.84 5.40
C LEU A 129 17.72 13.85 4.77
N THR A 130 17.44 13.38 3.56
CA THR A 130 18.33 12.48 2.83
C THR A 130 19.58 13.21 2.34
N GLU A 131 20.63 12.45 2.06
CA GLU A 131 21.87 13.00 1.52
C GLU A 131 21.69 13.55 0.10
N THR A 132 22.57 14.45 -0.31
CA THR A 132 22.62 14.97 -1.69
C THR A 132 23.43 14.04 -2.57
N VAL A 133 22.89 13.70 -3.74
CA VAL A 133 23.53 12.91 -4.78
C VAL A 133 23.61 13.72 -6.08
N LYS A 134 24.56 13.33 -6.94
CA LYS A 134 24.74 13.95 -8.26
C LYS A 134 24.26 13.00 -9.36
N VAL A 135 23.26 13.41 -10.11
CA VAL A 135 22.65 12.65 -11.21
C VAL A 135 22.51 13.55 -12.43
N TYR A 136 22.90 13.09 -13.59
CA TYR A 136 22.98 13.92 -14.83
C TYR A 136 23.70 15.25 -14.62
N GLY A 137 24.74 15.24 -13.80
CA GLY A 137 25.50 16.45 -13.48
C GLY A 137 24.82 17.44 -12.51
N GLN A 138 23.61 17.16 -12.04
CA GLN A 138 22.83 18.01 -11.14
C GLN A 138 22.81 17.45 -9.72
N GLU A 139 22.91 18.32 -8.73
CA GLU A 139 22.72 17.95 -7.31
C GLU A 139 21.24 17.89 -6.96
N MET A 140 20.85 16.78 -6.33
CA MET A 140 19.48 16.59 -5.84
C MET A 140 19.48 15.72 -4.58
N PRO A 141 18.47 15.84 -3.69
CA PRO A 141 18.33 14.94 -2.56
C PRO A 141 18.08 13.50 -3.03
N LEU A 142 18.71 12.53 -2.36
CA LEU A 142 18.47 11.12 -2.62
C LEU A 142 17.00 10.76 -2.34
N SER A 143 16.34 10.22 -3.34
CA SER A 143 14.96 9.76 -3.34
C SER A 143 14.80 8.59 -4.30
N LEU A 144 13.61 7.99 -4.35
CA LEU A 144 13.29 7.00 -5.38
C LEU A 144 13.55 7.55 -6.78
N GLU A 145 13.10 8.76 -7.06
CA GLU A 145 13.26 9.42 -8.36
C GLU A 145 14.75 9.63 -8.70
N ALA A 146 15.53 10.12 -7.75
CA ALA A 146 16.98 10.32 -7.94
C ALA A 146 17.69 9.00 -8.19
N MET A 147 17.32 7.94 -7.46
CA MET A 147 17.86 6.59 -7.67
C MET A 147 17.52 6.06 -9.07
N LEU A 148 16.25 6.18 -9.50
CA LEU A 148 15.83 5.71 -10.82
C LEU A 148 16.49 6.49 -11.95
N LEU A 149 16.64 7.81 -11.82
CA LEU A 149 17.36 8.64 -12.77
C LEU A 149 18.85 8.26 -12.82
N GLY A 150 19.49 8.02 -11.67
CA GLY A 150 20.87 7.58 -11.60
C GLY A 150 21.09 6.19 -12.22
N LEU A 151 20.17 5.27 -12.02
CA LEU A 151 20.18 3.96 -12.70
C LEU A 151 20.03 4.12 -14.22
N ALA A 152 19.11 5.00 -14.64
CA ALA A 152 18.90 5.27 -16.06
C ALA A 152 20.16 5.89 -16.71
N GLU A 153 20.83 6.82 -16.04
CA GLU A 153 22.09 7.41 -16.48
C GLU A 153 23.18 6.34 -16.59
N ALA A 154 23.37 5.53 -15.54
CA ALA A 154 24.40 4.51 -15.49
C ALA A 154 24.21 3.39 -16.54
N LEU A 155 22.96 3.06 -16.87
CA LEU A 155 22.61 2.01 -17.84
C LEU A 155 22.41 2.56 -19.26
N GLY A 156 22.43 3.87 -19.46
CA GLY A 156 22.15 4.49 -20.76
C GLY A 156 20.73 4.18 -21.27
N LEU A 157 19.73 4.20 -20.39
CA LEU A 157 18.36 3.82 -20.76
C LEU A 157 17.75 4.86 -21.71
N PRO A 158 17.00 4.43 -22.74
CA PRO A 158 16.24 5.34 -23.60
C PRO A 158 15.15 6.05 -22.82
N ASN A 159 14.70 7.21 -23.32
CA ASN A 159 13.68 8.07 -22.74
C ASN A 159 14.06 8.66 -21.36
N PHE A 160 15.36 8.81 -21.12
CA PHE A 160 15.95 9.57 -20.01
C PHE A 160 17.06 10.48 -20.54
N GLY A 161 17.51 11.43 -19.71
CA GLY A 161 18.54 12.36 -20.12
C GLY A 161 18.01 13.63 -20.79
N PRO A 162 18.85 14.32 -21.63
CA PRO A 162 18.50 15.63 -22.22
C PRO A 162 17.26 15.64 -23.10
N ASP A 163 16.94 14.52 -23.75
CA ASP A 163 15.79 14.35 -24.64
C ASP A 163 14.78 13.33 -24.10
N GLY A 164 14.79 13.08 -22.77
CA GLY A 164 14.03 12.00 -22.14
C GLY A 164 12.51 12.07 -22.30
N LEU A 165 11.97 13.26 -22.47
CA LEU A 165 10.53 13.52 -22.69
C LEU A 165 10.21 13.98 -24.12
N GLY A 166 11.17 13.91 -25.04
CA GLY A 166 11.09 14.34 -26.41
C GLY A 166 12.31 15.18 -26.81
N GLU A 167 12.45 15.52 -28.10
CA GLU A 167 13.56 16.29 -28.61
C GLU A 167 13.70 17.64 -27.88
N GLY A 168 14.85 17.89 -27.26
CA GLY A 168 15.11 19.08 -26.44
C GLY A 168 14.35 19.16 -25.13
N VAL A 169 13.65 18.08 -24.72
CA VAL A 169 12.83 18.06 -23.52
C VAL A 169 13.44 17.10 -22.49
N PRO A 170 14.13 17.61 -21.46
CA PRO A 170 14.92 16.76 -20.57
C PRO A 170 14.08 16.00 -19.55
N LEU A 171 14.58 14.81 -19.16
CA LEU A 171 14.21 14.08 -17.97
C LEU A 171 15.50 13.76 -17.19
N THR A 172 16.05 14.74 -16.51
CA THR A 172 17.32 14.67 -15.75
C THR A 172 17.15 15.11 -14.30
N HIS A 173 15.93 15.52 -13.92
CA HIS A 173 15.57 15.94 -12.57
C HIS A 173 14.09 15.60 -12.32
N PRO A 174 13.68 15.24 -11.10
CA PRO A 174 12.27 14.95 -10.79
C PRO A 174 11.30 16.07 -11.15
N ASP A 175 11.71 17.33 -11.01
CA ASP A 175 10.90 18.50 -11.38
C ASP A 175 10.50 18.50 -12.86
N HIS A 176 11.30 17.91 -13.76
CA HIS A 176 10.96 17.86 -15.19
C HIS A 176 9.65 17.09 -15.45
N LEU A 177 9.40 16.04 -14.69
CA LEU A 177 8.15 15.26 -14.79
C LEU A 177 7.01 15.95 -14.02
N TYR A 178 7.26 16.22 -12.74
CA TYR A 178 6.20 16.68 -11.83
C TYR A 178 5.64 18.05 -12.19
N LEU A 179 6.49 19.01 -12.58
CA LEU A 179 6.02 20.32 -13.01
C LEU A 179 5.23 20.29 -14.32
N ARG A 180 5.57 19.36 -15.22
CA ARG A 180 4.78 19.16 -16.45
C ARG A 180 3.42 18.55 -16.12
N MET A 181 3.35 17.62 -15.17
CA MET A 181 2.06 17.10 -14.68
C MET A 181 1.21 18.22 -14.05
N VAL A 182 1.81 19.17 -13.33
CA VAL A 182 1.08 20.35 -12.80
C VAL A 182 0.62 21.25 -13.94
N ALA A 183 1.47 21.46 -14.95
CA ALA A 183 1.11 22.27 -16.13
C ALA A 183 -0.05 21.65 -16.90
N ASP A 184 -0.07 20.32 -17.08
CA ASP A 184 -1.19 19.60 -17.68
C ASP A 184 -2.49 19.76 -16.88
N LEU A 185 -2.41 19.64 -15.55
CA LEU A 185 -3.56 19.94 -14.70
C LEU A 185 -4.07 21.36 -14.84
N ALA A 186 -3.14 22.31 -14.97
CA ALA A 186 -3.45 23.73 -15.13
C ALA A 186 -4.04 24.03 -16.50
N PHE A 187 -3.54 23.40 -17.56
CA PHE A 187 -4.04 23.55 -18.93
C PHE A 187 -5.47 23.01 -19.07
N GLY A 188 -5.75 21.87 -18.50
CA GLY A 188 -7.10 21.29 -18.51
C GLY A 188 -7.28 20.03 -19.35
N GLU A 189 -8.54 19.66 -19.59
CA GLU A 189 -8.91 18.43 -20.32
C GLU A 189 -9.26 18.68 -21.78
N LYS A 190 -9.51 19.94 -22.14
CA LYS A 190 -9.84 20.31 -23.50
C LYS A 190 -8.59 20.66 -24.28
N GLU A 191 -8.48 20.12 -25.48
CA GLU A 191 -7.34 20.33 -26.37
C GLU A 191 -7.08 21.80 -26.70
N ASP A 192 -8.13 22.63 -26.73
CA ASP A 192 -8.07 24.06 -26.98
C ASP A 192 -7.72 24.92 -25.73
N GLY A 193 -7.54 24.26 -24.57
CA GLY A 193 -7.26 24.96 -23.31
C GLY A 193 -8.40 25.83 -22.78
N SER A 194 -9.61 25.74 -23.34
CA SER A 194 -10.76 26.58 -22.95
C SER A 194 -11.24 26.34 -21.51
N ASP A 195 -10.78 25.29 -20.87
CA ASP A 195 -11.02 24.97 -19.45
C ASP A 195 -9.76 25.09 -18.59
N ALA A 196 -8.71 25.76 -19.08
CA ALA A 196 -7.52 26.08 -18.30
C ALA A 196 -7.88 26.88 -17.03
N VAL A 197 -7.06 26.70 -15.98
CA VAL A 197 -7.21 27.51 -14.78
C VAL A 197 -6.84 28.99 -15.06
N PRO A 198 -7.32 29.94 -14.25
CA PRO A 198 -6.89 31.34 -14.34
C PRO A 198 -5.38 31.49 -14.07
N ASP A 199 -4.82 32.60 -14.51
CA ASP A 199 -3.49 33.04 -14.10
C ASP A 199 -3.50 33.50 -12.64
N ALA A 200 -2.49 33.13 -11.87
CA ALA A 200 -2.22 33.74 -10.58
C ALA A 200 -1.89 35.21 -10.75
N ASP A 201 -2.45 36.06 -9.90
CA ASP A 201 -2.10 37.49 -9.86
C ASP A 201 -0.71 37.72 -9.19
N ASP A 202 -0.26 38.95 -9.15
CA ASP A 202 1.07 39.29 -8.62
C ASP A 202 1.17 39.00 -7.11
N GLU A 203 0.10 39.16 -6.36
CA GLU A 203 0.05 38.83 -4.93
C GLU A 203 0.11 37.32 -4.68
N GLU A 204 -0.60 36.55 -5.48
CA GLU A 204 -0.53 35.07 -5.42
C GLU A 204 0.87 34.54 -5.75
N VAL A 205 1.53 35.14 -6.74
CA VAL A 205 2.93 34.81 -7.09
C VAL A 205 3.87 35.20 -5.94
N ARG A 206 3.69 36.39 -5.35
CA ARG A 206 4.47 36.83 -4.20
C ARG A 206 4.33 35.89 -3.01
N ILE A 207 3.10 35.51 -2.66
CA ILE A 207 2.81 34.55 -1.57
C ILE A 207 3.46 33.20 -1.88
N PHE A 208 3.36 32.72 -3.11
CA PHE A 208 3.96 31.46 -3.56
C PHE A 208 5.47 31.42 -3.31
N LEU A 209 6.17 32.47 -3.68
CA LEU A 209 7.62 32.59 -3.52
C LEU A 209 8.02 32.74 -2.04
N GLU A 210 7.30 33.58 -1.30
CA GLU A 210 7.55 33.83 0.12
C GLU A 210 7.39 32.55 0.98
N ALA A 211 6.37 31.76 0.71
CA ALA A 211 6.10 30.53 1.43
C ALA A 211 7.20 29.47 1.23
N ARG A 212 8.02 29.59 0.19
CA ARG A 212 9.05 28.60 -0.20
C ARG A 212 10.48 29.10 -0.07
N LYS A 213 10.67 30.30 0.39
CA LYS A 213 12.01 30.95 0.46
C LYS A 213 13.04 30.21 1.34
N TYR A 214 12.58 29.34 2.24
CA TYR A 214 13.44 28.55 3.11
C TYR A 214 13.78 27.16 2.59
N LEU A 215 13.20 26.75 1.47
CA LEU A 215 13.56 25.50 0.82
C LEU A 215 14.91 25.63 0.10
N PRO A 216 15.76 24.61 0.13
CA PRO A 216 17.00 24.64 -0.62
C PRO A 216 16.74 24.65 -2.13
N ARG A 217 17.63 25.25 -2.91
CA ARG A 217 17.50 25.35 -4.37
C ARG A 217 17.42 23.99 -5.07
N SER A 218 17.98 22.95 -4.49
CA SER A 218 17.85 21.57 -4.98
C SER A 218 16.40 21.07 -4.94
N VAL A 219 15.56 21.63 -4.08
CA VAL A 219 14.12 21.28 -3.93
C VAL A 219 13.24 22.31 -4.63
N PHE A 220 13.46 23.60 -4.38
CA PHE A 220 12.68 24.67 -4.97
C PHE A 220 13.60 25.75 -5.55
N ASP A 221 13.59 25.87 -6.86
CA ASP A 221 14.25 26.96 -7.59
C ASP A 221 13.24 27.55 -8.58
N PRO A 222 12.73 28.79 -8.34
CA PRO A 222 11.71 29.39 -9.18
C PRO A 222 12.16 29.60 -10.63
N GLU A 223 13.44 29.88 -10.87
CA GLU A 223 13.96 30.06 -12.23
C GLU A 223 13.99 28.72 -12.99
N ARG A 224 14.46 27.65 -12.32
CA ARG A 224 14.42 26.31 -12.89
C ARG A 224 12.98 25.87 -13.16
N TRP A 225 12.07 26.08 -12.21
CA TRP A 225 10.66 25.70 -12.36
C TRP A 225 9.98 26.44 -13.50
N LYS A 226 10.22 27.74 -13.59
CA LYS A 226 9.70 28.59 -14.66
C LYS A 226 10.22 28.16 -16.02
N ALA A 227 11.52 27.85 -16.13
CA ALA A 227 12.13 27.35 -17.35
C ALA A 227 11.53 26.00 -17.81
N ILE A 228 11.13 25.12 -16.86
CA ILE A 228 10.54 23.81 -17.17
C ILE A 228 9.11 23.95 -17.71
N VAL A 229 8.28 24.82 -17.13
CA VAL A 229 6.87 24.95 -17.51
C VAL A 229 6.61 26.00 -18.59
N GLY A 230 7.53 26.93 -18.79
CA GLY A 230 7.42 28.08 -19.70
C GLY A 230 6.68 29.26 -19.10
N GLU A 231 6.95 30.43 -19.66
CA GLU A 231 6.35 31.71 -19.22
C GLU A 231 4.82 31.68 -19.26
N ASP A 232 4.26 31.11 -20.32
CA ASP A 232 2.82 31.08 -20.56
C ASP A 232 2.07 30.22 -19.52
N MET A 233 2.73 29.21 -18.97
CA MET A 233 2.13 28.29 -17.99
C MET A 233 2.50 28.63 -16.55
N TRP A 234 3.53 29.44 -16.31
CA TRP A 234 4.04 29.71 -14.97
C TRP A 234 2.96 30.19 -13.99
N ARG A 235 2.18 31.20 -14.37
CA ARG A 235 1.13 31.77 -13.51
C ARG A 235 -0.01 30.75 -13.24
N LYS A 236 -0.34 29.92 -14.21
CA LYS A 236 -1.32 28.84 -14.06
C LYS A 236 -0.83 27.74 -13.14
N VAL A 237 0.44 27.37 -13.23
CA VAL A 237 1.09 26.43 -12.32
C VAL A 237 1.09 26.98 -10.89
N VAL A 238 1.45 28.23 -10.69
CA VAL A 238 1.38 28.91 -9.38
C VAL A 238 -0.06 28.89 -8.83
N TYR A 239 -1.06 29.16 -9.66
CA TYR A 239 -2.48 29.11 -9.29
C TYR A 239 -2.87 27.72 -8.73
N VAL A 240 -2.50 26.64 -9.44
CA VAL A 240 -2.76 25.26 -9.01
C VAL A 240 -2.05 24.92 -7.70
N LEU A 241 -0.76 25.27 -7.59
CA LEU A 241 0.05 24.93 -6.43
C LEU A 241 -0.33 25.72 -5.16
N ASN A 242 -0.79 26.95 -5.28
CA ASN A 242 -1.31 27.72 -4.15
C ASN A 242 -2.61 27.15 -3.60
N ARG A 243 -3.38 26.47 -4.42
CA ARG A 243 -4.65 25.83 -4.03
C ARG A 243 -4.50 24.37 -3.66
N GLY A 244 -3.31 23.81 -3.81
CA GLY A 244 -3.05 22.39 -3.58
C GLY A 244 -3.69 21.46 -4.60
N GLY A 245 -3.93 21.95 -5.82
CA GLY A 245 -4.49 21.17 -6.90
C GLY A 245 -5.53 21.87 -7.77
N ARG A 246 -6.20 21.09 -8.61
CA ARG A 246 -7.34 21.53 -9.41
C ARG A 246 -8.62 20.85 -8.92
N PHE A 247 -9.65 21.65 -8.65
CA PHE A 247 -10.89 21.18 -8.06
C PHE A 247 -12.09 21.66 -8.86
N GLN A 248 -13.02 20.76 -9.11
CA GLN A 248 -14.34 21.13 -9.62
C GLN A 248 -15.10 21.90 -8.54
N ASP A 249 -15.89 22.89 -8.93
CA ASP A 249 -16.83 23.52 -8.03
C ASP A 249 -17.79 22.48 -7.45
N PHE A 250 -17.85 22.42 -6.12
CA PHE A 250 -18.68 21.46 -5.40
C PHE A 250 -20.16 21.50 -5.83
N ALA A 251 -20.71 22.69 -6.07
CA ALA A 251 -22.08 22.84 -6.51
C ALA A 251 -22.36 22.17 -7.87
N LYS A 252 -21.34 22.06 -8.73
CA LYS A 252 -21.45 21.39 -10.04
C LYS A 252 -21.52 19.87 -9.95
N ALA A 253 -21.20 19.26 -8.79
CA ALA A 253 -21.28 17.83 -8.57
C ALA A 253 -22.71 17.35 -8.30
N TYR A 254 -23.63 18.26 -8.04
CA TYR A 254 -24.99 17.93 -7.65
C TYR A 254 -26.05 18.54 -8.62
N GLU A 255 -27.16 17.85 -8.72
CA GLU A 255 -28.39 18.29 -9.38
C GLU A 255 -29.56 18.08 -8.40
N GLY A 256 -29.95 19.15 -7.69
CA GLY A 256 -30.83 19.05 -6.54
C GLY A 256 -30.18 18.21 -5.43
N ALA A 257 -30.85 17.17 -4.98
CA ALA A 257 -30.35 16.24 -3.96
C ALA A 257 -29.55 15.06 -4.54
N GLN A 258 -29.40 14.97 -5.86
CA GLN A 258 -28.71 13.86 -6.53
C GLN A 258 -27.29 14.23 -6.92
N VAL A 259 -26.38 13.26 -6.82
CA VAL A 259 -25.02 13.40 -7.32
C VAL A 259 -25.03 13.33 -8.84
N LYS A 260 -24.49 14.37 -9.48
CA LYS A 260 -24.29 14.43 -10.93
C LYS A 260 -23.07 13.60 -11.31
N ASN A 261 -23.22 12.28 -11.30
CA ASN A 261 -22.11 11.40 -11.57
C ASN A 261 -21.68 11.49 -13.04
N LYS A 262 -20.38 11.66 -13.28
CA LYS A 262 -19.76 11.53 -14.59
C LYS A 262 -20.09 10.18 -15.25
N TYR A 263 -20.24 9.15 -14.46
CA TYR A 263 -20.62 7.80 -14.87
C TYR A 263 -22.11 7.50 -14.71
N GLY A 264 -22.96 8.51 -14.50
CA GLY A 264 -24.40 8.46 -14.18
C GLY A 264 -25.27 7.64 -15.14
N LYS A 265 -24.72 6.53 -15.58
CA LYS A 265 -25.33 5.50 -16.41
C LYS A 265 -25.52 4.24 -15.58
N LEU A 266 -26.24 3.32 -16.13
CA LEU A 266 -26.48 2.00 -15.56
C LEU A 266 -25.20 1.37 -15.04
N ILE A 267 -25.17 0.97 -13.77
CA ILE A 267 -24.12 0.13 -13.23
C ILE A 267 -24.43 -1.31 -13.64
N ASN A 268 -23.50 -1.95 -14.33
CA ASN A 268 -23.61 -3.37 -14.63
C ASN A 268 -23.42 -4.18 -13.35
N LEU A 269 -24.46 -4.87 -12.93
CA LEU A 269 -24.42 -5.80 -11.81
C LEU A 269 -23.97 -7.20 -12.23
N TYR A 270 -24.03 -7.50 -13.52
CA TYR A 270 -23.56 -8.76 -14.10
C TYR A 270 -22.49 -8.50 -15.16
N GLN A 271 -21.39 -9.25 -15.05
CA GLN A 271 -20.25 -9.16 -15.95
C GLN A 271 -20.10 -10.48 -16.73
N GLU A 272 -20.57 -10.50 -17.97
CA GLU A 272 -20.51 -11.66 -18.85
C GLU A 272 -19.09 -12.21 -18.99
N LYS A 273 -18.10 -11.34 -19.15
CA LYS A 273 -16.71 -11.75 -19.31
C LYS A 273 -16.17 -12.47 -18.08
N THR A 274 -16.55 -12.02 -16.88
CA THR A 274 -16.21 -12.72 -15.65
C THR A 274 -16.91 -14.06 -15.57
N ALA A 275 -18.21 -14.10 -15.87
CA ALA A 275 -19.01 -15.32 -15.82
C ALA A 275 -18.54 -16.42 -16.80
N THR A 276 -17.93 -16.02 -17.92
CA THR A 276 -17.39 -16.95 -18.92
C THR A 276 -15.91 -17.27 -18.73
N THR A 277 -15.23 -16.60 -17.79
CA THR A 277 -13.84 -16.88 -17.44
C THR A 277 -13.77 -18.01 -16.43
N LYS A 278 -12.90 -18.99 -16.68
CA LYS A 278 -12.69 -20.12 -15.75
C LYS A 278 -11.62 -19.79 -14.72
N SER A 279 -11.83 -20.21 -13.49
CA SER A 279 -10.80 -20.21 -12.44
C SER A 279 -9.63 -21.09 -12.87
N ALA A 280 -8.41 -20.59 -12.73
CA ALA A 280 -7.19 -21.34 -12.98
C ALA A 280 -7.00 -22.51 -11.98
N MET A 281 -7.68 -22.45 -10.83
CA MET A 281 -7.58 -23.49 -9.81
C MET A 281 -8.62 -24.60 -10.00
N THR A 282 -9.85 -24.25 -10.38
CA THR A 282 -10.95 -25.22 -10.40
C THR A 282 -11.41 -25.59 -11.83
N GLY A 283 -11.05 -24.81 -12.83
CA GLY A 283 -11.59 -24.95 -14.19
C GLY A 283 -13.08 -24.60 -14.31
N LYS A 284 -13.74 -24.19 -13.22
CA LYS A 284 -15.15 -23.78 -13.21
C LYS A 284 -15.28 -22.29 -13.55
N PRO A 285 -16.38 -21.85 -14.16
CA PRO A 285 -16.65 -20.42 -14.38
C PRO A 285 -16.60 -19.63 -13.07
N LEU A 286 -16.10 -18.39 -13.15
CA LEU A 286 -16.11 -17.44 -12.05
C LEU A 286 -17.52 -16.82 -11.91
N PHE A 287 -17.75 -16.14 -10.78
CA PHE A 287 -19.02 -15.43 -10.57
C PHE A 287 -19.10 -14.18 -11.46
N GLY A 288 -20.17 -14.06 -12.22
CA GLY A 288 -20.43 -12.87 -13.05
C GLY A 288 -21.09 -11.71 -12.27
N CYS A 289 -21.56 -11.96 -11.07
CA CYS A 289 -22.15 -10.97 -10.16
C CYS A 289 -21.70 -11.22 -8.73
N ALA A 290 -21.99 -10.28 -7.84
CA ALA A 290 -21.76 -10.51 -6.41
C ALA A 290 -22.54 -11.74 -5.92
N ALA A 291 -21.84 -12.62 -5.21
CA ALA A 291 -22.39 -13.85 -4.66
C ALA A 291 -21.93 -14.02 -3.22
N TYR A 292 -22.81 -14.59 -2.39
CA TYR A 292 -22.42 -15.05 -1.06
C TYR A 292 -21.70 -16.38 -1.17
N VAL A 293 -20.44 -16.41 -0.73
CA VAL A 293 -19.67 -17.65 -0.61
C VAL A 293 -19.48 -17.94 0.87
N PRO A 294 -19.98 -19.07 1.38
CA PRO A 294 -19.73 -19.45 2.77
C PRO A 294 -18.22 -19.62 2.98
N GLY A 295 -17.63 -18.78 3.81
CA GLY A 295 -16.19 -18.81 4.07
C GLY A 295 -15.87 -19.23 5.51
N PRO A 296 -14.59 -19.42 5.83
CA PRO A 296 -13.46 -19.36 4.90
C PRO A 296 -13.39 -20.55 3.93
N ALA A 297 -12.82 -20.32 2.74
CA ALA A 297 -12.59 -21.36 1.75
C ALA A 297 -11.19 -21.22 1.14
N ASP A 298 -10.59 -22.35 0.73
CA ASP A 298 -9.32 -22.37 0.00
C ASP A 298 -9.50 -21.99 -1.49
N VAL A 299 -8.41 -21.87 -2.22
CA VAL A 299 -8.43 -21.53 -3.66
C VAL A 299 -9.13 -22.59 -4.53
N LEU A 300 -9.36 -23.79 -4.05
CA LEU A 300 -10.13 -24.85 -4.72
C LEU A 300 -11.62 -24.76 -4.41
N GLY A 301 -12.04 -23.88 -3.49
CA GLY A 301 -13.41 -23.71 -3.06
C GLY A 301 -13.83 -24.67 -1.93
N ASN A 302 -12.89 -25.36 -1.28
CA ASN A 302 -13.18 -26.19 -0.14
C ASN A 302 -13.34 -25.33 1.11
N ARG A 303 -14.47 -25.48 1.81
CA ARG A 303 -14.72 -24.76 3.07
C ARG A 303 -13.76 -25.25 4.16
N LEU A 304 -13.22 -24.28 4.92
CA LEU A 304 -12.41 -24.52 6.10
C LEU A 304 -13.31 -24.45 7.33
N GLU A 305 -13.37 -25.56 8.08
CA GLU A 305 -14.31 -25.73 9.21
C GLU A 305 -13.59 -25.59 10.55
N ASP A 306 -12.78 -24.53 10.69
CA ASP A 306 -11.94 -24.27 11.86
C ASP A 306 -12.76 -24.08 13.15
N GLU A 307 -14.02 -23.63 13.03
CA GLU A 307 -14.95 -23.52 14.14
C GLU A 307 -15.23 -24.87 14.82
N LYS A 308 -15.17 -25.98 14.07
CA LYS A 308 -15.32 -27.34 14.62
C LYS A 308 -14.09 -27.79 15.41
N ALA A 309 -12.95 -27.15 15.20
CA ALA A 309 -11.71 -27.43 15.93
C ALA A 309 -11.52 -26.52 17.17
N GLY A 310 -12.56 -25.78 17.55
CA GLY A 310 -12.57 -24.97 18.77
C GLY A 310 -12.01 -23.56 18.60
N TYR A 311 -11.90 -23.08 17.35
CA TYR A 311 -11.64 -21.67 17.08
C TYR A 311 -12.99 -20.97 16.88
N ASP A 312 -13.50 -20.36 17.92
CA ASP A 312 -14.92 -19.99 18.05
C ASP A 312 -15.21 -18.49 17.88
N LEU A 313 -14.18 -17.67 17.55
CA LEU A 313 -14.32 -16.26 17.27
C LEU A 313 -13.85 -15.95 15.86
N ARG A 314 -14.68 -15.25 15.08
CA ARG A 314 -14.28 -14.77 13.76
C ARG A 314 -13.48 -13.48 13.92
N LEU A 315 -12.26 -13.50 13.43
CA LEU A 315 -11.37 -12.33 13.44
C LEU A 315 -11.74 -11.39 12.33
N ILE A 316 -11.92 -10.12 12.67
CA ILE A 316 -12.03 -9.02 11.71
C ILE A 316 -11.04 -7.92 12.02
N THR A 317 -10.65 -7.16 11.01
CA THR A 317 -9.78 -5.99 11.16
C THR A 317 -10.51 -4.72 10.74
N TYR A 318 -10.10 -3.60 11.32
CA TYR A 318 -10.62 -2.29 10.94
C TYR A 318 -9.51 -1.24 11.01
N ARG A 319 -9.78 -0.06 10.46
CA ARG A 319 -8.88 1.09 10.54
C ARG A 319 -9.39 2.06 11.57
N GLU A 320 -8.53 2.44 12.51
CA GLU A 320 -8.80 3.59 13.36
C GLU A 320 -8.68 4.89 12.58
N ILE A 321 -9.46 5.89 12.96
CA ILE A 321 -9.39 7.23 12.36
C ILE A 321 -8.03 7.90 12.62
N PHE A 322 -7.35 7.52 13.69
CA PHE A 322 -6.08 8.09 14.15
C PHE A 322 -4.85 7.42 13.54
N GLN A 323 -5.00 6.27 12.88
CA GLN A 323 -3.88 5.48 12.39
C GLN A 323 -4.12 4.99 10.96
N THR A 324 -3.06 4.91 10.16
CA THR A 324 -3.09 4.12 8.94
C THR A 324 -2.86 2.64 9.26
N LYS A 325 -3.00 1.78 8.26
CA LYS A 325 -2.87 0.32 8.47
C LYS A 325 -1.46 -0.13 8.84
N SER A 326 -0.39 0.61 8.47
CA SER A 326 0.97 0.08 8.60
C SER A 326 2.08 1.11 8.82
N ARG A 327 1.84 2.41 8.76
CA ARG A 327 2.95 3.37 8.65
C ARG A 327 2.98 4.50 9.66
N THR A 328 1.88 4.81 10.30
CA THR A 328 1.77 5.99 11.16
C THR A 328 2.19 5.76 12.61
N ILE A 329 2.64 4.56 12.94
CA ILE A 329 3.15 4.26 14.30
C ILE A 329 4.38 5.10 14.67
N SER A 330 5.14 5.58 13.67
CA SER A 330 6.26 6.49 13.89
C SER A 330 5.85 7.94 14.15
N ASN A 331 4.58 8.28 13.98
CA ASN A 331 4.05 9.61 14.25
C ASN A 331 3.64 9.73 15.73
N TYR A 332 4.46 10.39 16.52
CA TYR A 332 4.25 10.52 17.97
C TYR A 332 3.02 11.34 18.37
N TRP A 333 2.55 12.25 17.51
CA TRP A 333 1.28 12.96 17.75
C TRP A 333 0.10 12.00 17.70
N LEU A 334 0.07 11.12 16.71
CA LEU A 334 -0.98 10.10 16.59
C LEU A 334 -0.85 9.04 17.69
N LEU A 335 0.38 8.66 18.01
CA LEU A 335 0.64 7.73 19.12
C LEU A 335 0.23 8.29 20.47
N GLY A 336 0.34 9.61 20.67
CA GLY A 336 -0.15 10.30 21.85
C GLY A 336 -1.68 10.28 22.00
N VAL A 337 -2.40 10.25 20.87
CA VAL A 337 -3.87 10.15 20.85
C VAL A 337 -4.34 8.69 21.02
N TYR A 338 -3.66 7.74 20.37
CA TYR A 338 -4.02 6.33 20.37
C TYR A 338 -2.77 5.44 20.52
N PRO A 339 -2.28 5.25 21.75
CA PRO A 339 -0.96 4.64 22.01
C PRO A 339 -0.91 3.13 21.80
N GLU A 340 -2.05 2.43 21.87
CA GLU A 340 -2.15 0.99 21.65
C GLU A 340 -3.54 0.64 21.08
N ASN A 341 -3.65 -0.45 20.35
CA ASN A 341 -4.93 -1.01 19.98
C ASN A 341 -5.40 -2.05 21.00
N PHE A 342 -6.65 -2.47 20.84
CA PHE A 342 -7.30 -3.42 21.73
C PHE A 342 -7.84 -4.62 21.01
N VAL A 343 -7.99 -5.73 21.73
CA VAL A 343 -8.78 -6.89 21.37
C VAL A 343 -10.24 -6.58 21.71
N LEU A 344 -11.02 -6.11 20.72
CA LEU A 344 -12.41 -5.77 20.95
C LEU A 344 -13.25 -7.04 21.03
N LEU A 345 -14.03 -7.18 22.08
CA LEU A 345 -14.84 -8.37 22.33
C LEU A 345 -16.24 -7.96 22.78
N ASN A 346 -17.27 -8.67 22.30
CA ASN A 346 -18.64 -8.46 22.81
C ASN A 346 -18.73 -8.89 24.28
N ALA A 347 -19.57 -8.20 25.06
CA ALA A 347 -19.77 -8.50 26.47
C ALA A 347 -20.27 -9.93 26.74
N GLN A 348 -21.06 -10.52 25.83
CA GLN A 348 -21.51 -11.91 25.95
C GLN A 348 -20.34 -12.89 25.76
N ASP A 349 -19.47 -12.66 24.78
CA ASP A 349 -18.27 -13.47 24.57
C ASP A 349 -17.26 -13.30 25.71
N ALA A 350 -17.09 -12.07 26.19
CA ALA A 350 -16.23 -11.81 27.34
C ALA A 350 -16.69 -12.60 28.59
N ALA A 351 -17.99 -12.56 28.88
CA ALA A 351 -18.59 -13.34 29.98
C ALA A 351 -18.41 -14.86 29.78
N ARG A 352 -18.68 -15.36 28.56
CA ARG A 352 -18.51 -16.78 28.19
C ARG A 352 -17.06 -17.25 28.37
N LEU A 353 -16.10 -16.42 28.02
CA LEU A 353 -14.67 -16.73 28.10
C LEU A 353 -14.03 -16.37 29.46
N GLY A 354 -14.79 -15.82 30.38
CA GLY A 354 -14.27 -15.37 31.69
C GLY A 354 -13.28 -14.21 31.60
N LEU A 355 -13.41 -13.37 30.58
CA LEU A 355 -12.54 -12.22 30.30
C LEU A 355 -13.18 -10.92 30.78
N LYS A 356 -12.33 -9.97 31.17
CA LYS A 356 -12.73 -8.63 31.60
C LYS A 356 -11.97 -7.56 30.82
N ASP A 357 -12.47 -6.35 30.86
CA ASP A 357 -11.75 -5.17 30.36
C ASP A 357 -10.34 -5.11 30.95
N GLY A 358 -9.34 -4.94 30.10
CA GLY A 358 -7.94 -4.87 30.50
C GLY A 358 -7.20 -6.20 30.64
N ASP A 359 -7.89 -7.36 30.60
CA ASP A 359 -7.21 -8.66 30.59
C ASP A 359 -6.30 -8.79 29.36
N LEU A 360 -5.16 -9.44 29.55
CA LEU A 360 -4.27 -9.78 28.45
C LEU A 360 -4.67 -11.12 27.85
N VAL A 361 -4.77 -11.15 26.54
CA VAL A 361 -5.10 -12.39 25.81
C VAL A 361 -4.15 -12.58 24.64
N LYS A 362 -3.80 -13.81 24.39
CA LYS A 362 -3.06 -14.28 23.21
C LYS A 362 -4.04 -14.71 22.13
N VAL A 363 -3.77 -14.32 20.89
CA VAL A 363 -4.56 -14.69 19.72
C VAL A 363 -3.94 -15.91 19.06
N VAL A 364 -4.68 -17.00 18.94
CA VAL A 364 -4.23 -18.24 18.30
C VAL A 364 -5.19 -18.67 17.19
N SER A 365 -4.64 -19.31 16.17
CA SER A 365 -5.39 -19.81 15.02
C SER A 365 -4.88 -21.18 14.57
N PRO A 366 -5.55 -21.87 13.64
CA PRO A 366 -5.06 -23.15 13.10
C PRO A 366 -3.64 -23.08 12.52
N ASP A 367 -3.29 -21.98 11.83
CA ASP A 367 -1.96 -21.79 11.22
C ASP A 367 -0.95 -21.14 12.17
N ASN A 368 -1.40 -20.65 13.31
CA ASN A 368 -0.55 -20.06 14.33
C ASN A 368 -1.02 -20.46 15.74
N PRO A 369 -0.86 -21.75 16.09
CA PRO A 369 -1.33 -22.27 17.38
C PRO A 369 -0.49 -21.78 18.58
N GLU A 370 0.74 -21.31 18.33
CA GLU A 370 1.58 -20.71 19.38
C GLU A 370 1.18 -19.26 19.67
N GLY A 371 0.45 -18.59 18.77
CA GLY A 371 0.06 -17.19 18.89
C GLY A 371 1.26 -16.25 18.93
N VAL A 372 2.21 -16.42 17.99
CA VAL A 372 3.43 -15.62 17.92
C VAL A 372 3.74 -15.19 16.49
N TRP A 373 4.42 -14.05 16.37
CA TRP A 373 5.18 -13.72 15.19
C TRP A 373 6.54 -14.41 15.29
N ASP A 374 6.84 -15.31 14.39
CA ASP A 374 8.20 -15.82 14.20
C ASP A 374 8.93 -14.88 13.25
N LEU A 375 9.98 -14.23 13.75
CA LEU A 375 10.75 -13.22 12.99
C LEU A 375 11.81 -13.87 12.09
N GLY A 376 11.92 -15.20 12.11
CA GLY A 376 12.90 -15.95 11.32
C GLY A 376 14.37 -15.68 11.69
N ASN A 377 14.62 -15.05 12.82
CA ASN A 377 15.96 -14.71 13.35
C ASN A 377 16.23 -15.33 14.73
N GLY A 378 15.41 -16.30 15.12
CA GLY A 378 15.46 -16.94 16.44
C GLY A 378 14.62 -16.23 17.50
N GLN A 379 13.97 -15.14 17.17
CA GLN A 379 13.07 -14.41 18.06
C GLN A 379 11.61 -14.62 17.66
N LYS A 380 10.74 -14.73 18.66
CA LYS A 380 9.29 -14.81 18.50
C LYS A 380 8.63 -13.71 19.31
N LYS A 381 7.77 -12.92 18.65
CA LYS A 381 6.98 -11.88 19.32
C LYS A 381 5.59 -12.42 19.63
N PRO A 382 5.15 -12.49 20.91
CA PRO A 382 3.81 -12.92 21.25
C PRO A 382 2.73 -11.99 20.66
N MET A 383 1.67 -12.57 20.09
CA MET A 383 0.47 -11.84 19.66
C MET A 383 -0.47 -11.67 20.86
N VAL A 384 -0.06 -10.85 21.81
CA VAL A 384 -0.80 -10.56 23.05
C VAL A 384 -1.35 -9.14 22.98
N GLY A 385 -2.64 -9.01 23.24
CA GLY A 385 -3.33 -7.72 23.30
C GLY A 385 -4.22 -7.59 24.52
N LYS A 386 -4.61 -6.35 24.82
CA LYS A 386 -5.48 -6.01 25.94
C LYS A 386 -6.94 -6.07 25.51
N VAL A 387 -7.77 -6.79 26.23
CA VAL A 387 -9.21 -6.90 25.97
C VAL A 387 -9.89 -5.56 26.24
N LYS A 388 -10.78 -5.17 25.33
CA LYS A 388 -11.76 -4.11 25.54
C LYS A 388 -13.15 -4.64 25.27
N VAL A 389 -13.96 -4.69 26.31
CA VAL A 389 -15.34 -5.20 26.24
C VAL A 389 -16.27 -4.10 25.74
N ILE A 390 -17.01 -4.40 24.66
CA ILE A 390 -17.98 -3.46 24.07
C ILE A 390 -19.29 -4.17 23.76
N GLN A 391 -20.40 -3.39 23.70
CA GLN A 391 -21.73 -3.91 23.31
C GLN A 391 -21.96 -3.88 21.81
N GLY A 392 -21.29 -2.97 21.10
CA GLY A 392 -21.56 -2.71 19.69
C GLY A 392 -20.97 -3.74 18.71
N LEU A 393 -20.19 -4.71 19.17
CA LEU A 393 -19.67 -5.79 18.34
C LEU A 393 -20.63 -6.99 18.37
N ARG A 394 -20.81 -7.65 17.22
CA ARG A 394 -21.61 -8.85 17.15
C ARG A 394 -20.97 -9.98 17.98
N PRO A 395 -21.74 -10.76 18.78
CA PRO A 395 -21.23 -11.98 19.43
C PRO A 395 -20.64 -12.97 18.42
N GLY A 396 -19.58 -13.67 18.82
CA GLY A 396 -18.82 -14.58 17.97
C GLY A 396 -17.80 -13.89 17.05
N VAL A 397 -17.58 -12.57 17.24
CA VAL A 397 -16.59 -11.79 16.48
C VAL A 397 -15.59 -11.15 17.43
N VAL A 398 -14.32 -11.18 17.05
CA VAL A 398 -13.24 -10.42 17.68
C VAL A 398 -12.66 -9.43 16.68
N ALA A 399 -12.43 -8.19 17.09
CA ALA A 399 -11.97 -7.15 16.19
C ALA A 399 -10.67 -6.49 16.66
N PHE A 400 -9.81 -6.15 15.68
CA PHE A 400 -8.52 -5.52 15.89
C PHE A 400 -8.36 -4.33 14.96
N SER A 401 -7.92 -3.18 15.49
CA SER A 401 -7.45 -2.12 14.61
C SER A 401 -6.05 -2.45 14.11
N LEU A 402 -5.79 -2.13 12.83
CA LEU A 402 -4.48 -2.29 12.20
C LEU A 402 -3.56 -1.12 12.57
N GLY A 403 -2.24 -1.29 12.37
CA GLY A 403 -1.25 -0.23 12.54
C GLY A 403 -0.49 -0.26 13.87
N HIS A 404 -0.69 -1.29 14.70
CA HIS A 404 0.00 -1.51 15.97
C HIS A 404 0.70 -2.87 16.00
N GLY A 405 1.43 -3.14 17.06
CA GLY A 405 2.10 -4.43 17.24
C GLY A 405 3.32 -4.66 16.36
N HIS A 406 3.99 -3.58 15.92
CA HIS A 406 5.22 -3.66 15.14
C HIS A 406 6.36 -4.33 15.91
N TRP A 407 7.29 -4.97 15.19
CA TRP A 407 8.58 -5.44 15.73
C TRP A 407 9.77 -4.85 14.99
N ALA A 408 9.55 -4.16 13.90
CA ALA A 408 10.47 -3.30 13.19
C ALA A 408 9.88 -1.88 13.11
N TYR A 409 10.11 -1.16 12.05
CA TYR A 409 9.59 0.20 11.85
C TYR A 409 10.02 1.19 12.95
N GLY A 410 11.30 1.02 13.41
CA GLY A 410 11.87 1.83 14.47
C GLY A 410 11.39 1.46 15.89
N SER A 411 10.77 0.29 16.08
CA SER A 411 10.34 -0.19 17.40
C SER A 411 11.44 -0.90 18.21
N THR A 412 12.43 -1.47 17.50
CA THR A 412 13.56 -2.20 18.07
C THR A 412 14.87 -1.67 17.53
N ASP A 413 15.97 -1.97 18.22
CA ASP A 413 17.32 -1.67 17.75
C ASP A 413 17.60 -2.40 16.44
N ILE A 414 18.22 -1.71 15.49
CA ILE A 414 18.70 -2.27 14.22
C ILE A 414 20.17 -1.92 14.01
N VAL A 415 20.86 -2.73 13.21
CA VAL A 415 22.24 -2.46 12.81
C VAL A 415 22.26 -2.14 11.32
N VAL A 416 22.72 -0.95 10.97
CA VAL A 416 22.90 -0.51 9.59
C VAL A 416 24.36 -0.10 9.41
N ASP A 417 25.06 -0.71 8.47
CA ASP A 417 26.50 -0.47 8.21
C ASP A 417 27.36 -0.50 9.48
N GLY A 418 27.10 -1.48 10.36
CA GLY A 418 27.81 -1.67 11.62
C GLY A 418 27.44 -0.68 12.74
N LYS A 419 26.52 0.25 12.51
CA LYS A 419 26.03 1.21 13.52
C LYS A 419 24.69 0.76 14.09
N VAL A 420 24.59 0.79 15.42
CA VAL A 420 23.31 0.52 16.12
C VAL A 420 22.44 1.77 16.08
N ILE A 421 21.28 1.64 15.46
CA ILE A 421 20.20 2.64 15.49
C ILE A 421 19.19 2.19 16.55
N LYS A 422 19.01 3.01 17.58
CA LYS A 422 18.14 2.69 18.70
C LYS A 422 16.67 2.75 18.31
N GLY A 423 15.93 1.71 18.69
CA GLY A 423 14.48 1.67 18.54
C GLY A 423 13.77 2.38 19.70
N ASP A 424 12.48 2.63 19.46
CA ASP A 424 11.57 3.16 20.49
C ASP A 424 10.47 2.13 20.78
N PRO A 425 10.46 1.50 21.96
CA PRO A 425 9.49 0.46 22.30
C PRO A 425 8.03 0.94 22.28
N ARG A 426 7.78 2.27 22.36
CA ARG A 426 6.42 2.81 22.19
C ARG A 426 5.82 2.48 20.82
N ARG A 427 6.65 2.27 19.82
CA ARG A 427 6.21 1.85 18.47
C ARG A 427 5.85 0.37 18.36
N ALA A 428 6.16 -0.43 19.39
CA ALA A 428 5.86 -1.87 19.44
C ALA A 428 4.56 -2.20 20.20
N THR A 429 3.85 -1.20 20.71
CA THR A 429 2.65 -1.38 21.54
C THR A 429 1.49 -2.00 20.77
N GLY A 430 0.59 -2.63 21.52
CA GLY A 430 -0.60 -3.28 20.96
C GLY A 430 -0.31 -4.61 20.25
N VAL A 431 -1.30 -5.13 19.54
CA VAL A 431 -1.27 -6.43 18.88
C VAL A 431 -1.53 -6.29 17.39
N HIS A 432 -0.78 -7.05 16.59
CA HIS A 432 -1.03 -7.20 15.16
C HIS A 432 -1.43 -8.63 14.84
N ALA A 433 -2.67 -8.82 14.39
CA ALA A 433 -3.25 -10.15 14.27
C ALA A 433 -3.04 -10.80 12.87
N ASN A 434 -2.31 -10.17 11.96
CA ASN A 434 -2.13 -10.72 10.60
C ASN A 434 -1.42 -12.08 10.61
N ALA A 435 -0.51 -12.34 11.56
CA ALA A 435 0.14 -13.64 11.68
C ALA A 435 -0.80 -14.75 12.20
N ALA A 436 -1.97 -14.41 12.73
CA ALA A 436 -3.02 -15.37 13.05
C ALA A 436 -3.92 -15.69 11.87
N MET A 437 -3.86 -14.91 10.78
CA MET A 437 -4.77 -15.10 9.64
C MET A 437 -4.41 -16.35 8.86
N ARG A 438 -5.45 -16.94 8.24
CA ARG A 438 -5.35 -18.23 7.55
C ARG A 438 -4.40 -18.19 6.37
N VAL A 439 -3.55 -19.20 6.30
CA VAL A 439 -2.79 -19.59 5.10
C VAL A 439 -3.68 -20.48 4.24
N ASP A 440 -3.62 -20.34 2.93
CA ASP A 440 -4.32 -21.22 2.02
C ASP A 440 -3.74 -22.64 2.11
N PRO A 441 -4.54 -23.67 2.47
CA PRO A 441 -4.02 -25.03 2.70
C PRO A 441 -3.48 -25.70 1.43
N HIS A 442 -3.94 -25.27 0.25
CA HIS A 442 -3.45 -25.78 -1.03
C HIS A 442 -2.15 -25.12 -1.45
N LEU A 443 -2.10 -23.78 -1.40
CA LEU A 443 -0.92 -23.00 -1.81
C LEU A 443 0.18 -22.99 -0.73
N LYS A 444 -0.17 -23.07 0.55
CA LYS A 444 0.72 -23.20 1.73
C LYS A 444 1.63 -22.02 2.07
N ASN A 445 1.73 -21.03 1.21
CA ASN A 445 2.64 -19.91 1.37
C ASN A 445 2.00 -18.54 1.08
N THR A 446 0.68 -18.48 0.96
CA THR A 446 -0.08 -17.24 0.78
C THR A 446 -1.37 -17.30 1.60
N CYS A 447 -1.96 -16.12 1.89
CA CYS A 447 -3.23 -16.04 2.59
C CYS A 447 -4.40 -16.51 1.73
N LEU A 448 -5.57 -16.68 2.34
CA LEU A 448 -6.82 -16.83 1.61
C LEU A 448 -7.09 -15.59 0.75
N VAL A 449 -7.70 -15.78 -0.41
CA VAL A 449 -7.96 -14.72 -1.38
C VAL A 449 -9.38 -14.81 -1.94
N ASP A 450 -9.89 -13.66 -2.39
CA ASP A 450 -11.09 -13.61 -3.21
C ASP A 450 -10.86 -14.35 -4.53
N PRO A 451 -11.73 -15.30 -4.91
CA PRO A 451 -11.47 -16.17 -6.07
C PRO A 451 -11.57 -15.44 -7.42
N VAL A 452 -12.19 -14.27 -7.47
CA VAL A 452 -12.40 -13.49 -8.70
C VAL A 452 -11.36 -12.40 -8.86
N GLY A 453 -11.22 -11.52 -7.85
CA GLY A 453 -10.36 -10.35 -7.89
C GLY A 453 -9.01 -10.54 -7.22
N GLY A 454 -8.81 -11.62 -6.47
CA GLY A 454 -7.57 -11.90 -5.77
C GLY A 454 -7.33 -11.04 -4.53
N SER A 455 -8.34 -10.35 -4.02
CA SER A 455 -8.18 -9.55 -2.80
C SER A 455 -7.87 -10.44 -1.59
N ALA A 456 -6.90 -10.01 -0.78
CA ALA A 456 -6.55 -10.70 0.45
C ALA A 456 -7.72 -10.72 1.45
N VAL A 457 -7.95 -11.86 2.09
CA VAL A 457 -9.05 -12.05 3.02
C VAL A 457 -8.64 -11.67 4.44
N PHE A 458 -9.20 -10.56 4.94
CA PHE A 458 -8.93 -10.02 6.28
C PHE A 458 -10.00 -10.35 7.33
N TYR A 459 -11.09 -11.04 6.94
CA TYR A 459 -12.30 -11.13 7.77
C TYR A 459 -12.80 -12.56 8.01
N ASP A 460 -12.13 -13.57 7.50
CA ASP A 460 -12.63 -14.95 7.49
C ASP A 460 -11.77 -15.95 8.27
N THR A 461 -10.83 -15.47 9.07
CA THR A 461 -10.06 -16.35 9.96
C THR A 461 -10.82 -16.60 11.26
N TRP A 462 -10.91 -17.85 11.65
CA TRP A 462 -11.37 -18.23 12.98
C TRP A 462 -10.19 -18.31 13.95
N VAL A 463 -10.37 -17.74 15.14
CA VAL A 463 -9.34 -17.69 16.19
C VAL A 463 -9.93 -18.10 17.53
N ARG A 464 -9.04 -18.40 18.47
CA ARG A 464 -9.33 -18.55 19.89
C ARG A 464 -8.49 -17.55 20.67
N LEU A 465 -9.06 -17.03 21.75
CA LEU A 465 -8.34 -16.19 22.71
C LEU A 465 -7.93 -17.03 23.91
N GLU A 466 -6.67 -16.92 24.29
CA GLU A 466 -6.12 -17.57 25.49
C GLU A 466 -5.68 -16.50 26.48
N LYS A 467 -6.22 -16.55 27.71
CA LYS A 467 -5.82 -15.62 28.78
C LYS A 467 -4.35 -15.85 29.14
N VAL A 468 -3.60 -14.73 29.29
CA VAL A 468 -2.17 -14.75 29.64
C VAL A 468 -1.99 -14.44 31.13
#